data_a46d3ce19c17064dde39b99cec6274af
#
_entry.id   a46d3ce19c17064dde39b99cec6274af
#
_cell.length_a   1.000
_cell.length_b   1.000
_cell.length_c   1.000
_cell.angle_alpha   90.00
_cell.angle_beta   90.00
_cell.angle_gamma   90.00
#
_symmetry.space_group_name_H-M   'P 1'
#
loop_
_entity.id
_entity.type
_entity.pdbx_description
1 polymer ?
#
loop_
_entity_poly.entity_id
_entity_poly.type
_entity_poly.pdbx_seq_one_letter_code
_entity_poly.pdbx_strand_id
1 'polypeptide(L)'
;MCIRDSNCPILVLTKGLKYEKNSKRIITISEQLNKGNKKLNLSVLKGPCLAGELARKTKSSVVIANKNTKIAKSIGKLISTNYYKIEYSKDVRGVEICSAIKNIYSMIIGAGEGLNTSSSIFRKSISEMVYLTKFFKGKEKTVYGLAGLGDLYVSAVGGRNSKIGGYLGKGFTYKKAKNKFMRNDTIEGAELAFEVAPYILKKINNKKIPLMIGLLKAISKNKKLNIKW
;
A
#
# COMPACT_ATOMS: atom_id res chain seq x y z
N MET A 1 18.76 -22.46 12.14
CA MET A 1 19.52 -21.73 11.12
C MET A 1 18.99 -20.30 11.08
N CYS A 2 19.76 -19.31 11.47
CA CYS A 2 19.30 -17.94 11.55
C CYS A 2 19.37 -17.30 10.14
N ILE A 3 18.26 -16.78 9.64
CA ILE A 3 18.19 -16.07 8.33
C ILE A 3 19.23 -14.93 8.24
N ARG A 4 19.66 -14.40 9.40
CA ARG A 4 20.63 -13.30 9.49
C ARG A 4 22.04 -13.66 9.01
N ASP A 5 22.39 -14.93 8.99
CA ASP A 5 23.74 -15.41 8.70
C ASP A 5 23.86 -16.05 7.29
N SER A 6 22.75 -16.10 6.54
CA SER A 6 22.76 -16.63 5.19
C SER A 6 22.97 -15.53 4.15
N ASN A 7 23.78 -15.79 3.14
CA ASN A 7 23.92 -14.94 1.95
C ASN A 7 22.74 -15.09 0.98
N CYS A 8 21.69 -15.82 1.36
CA CYS A 8 20.52 -16.01 0.52
C CYS A 8 19.77 -14.69 0.31
N PRO A 9 19.32 -14.40 -0.92
CA PRO A 9 18.48 -13.24 -1.17
C PRO A 9 17.13 -13.40 -0.47
N ILE A 10 16.66 -12.35 0.18
CA ILE A 10 15.38 -12.32 0.90
C ILE A 10 14.37 -11.56 0.05
N LEU A 11 13.18 -12.17 -0.18
CA LEU A 11 12.07 -11.54 -0.89
C LEU A 11 10.95 -11.16 0.10
N VAL A 12 10.72 -9.84 0.27
CA VAL A 12 9.75 -9.29 1.20
C VAL A 12 8.41 -9.08 0.50
N LEU A 13 7.39 -9.83 0.91
CA LEU A 13 6.03 -9.73 0.39
C LEU A 13 5.15 -8.81 1.24
N THR A 14 5.43 -8.72 2.55
CA THR A 14 4.64 -7.94 3.51
C THR A 14 4.51 -6.48 3.08
N LYS A 15 3.29 -5.95 3.11
CA LYS A 15 2.97 -4.54 2.86
C LYS A 15 2.89 -3.81 4.20
N GLY A 16 3.34 -2.56 4.24
CA GLY A 16 3.21 -1.73 5.42
C GLY A 16 4.29 -0.66 5.51
N LEU A 17 4.04 0.28 6.40
CA LEU A 17 4.96 1.33 6.80
C LEU A 17 4.91 1.40 8.32
N LYS A 18 5.99 1.84 8.95
CA LYS A 18 6.07 2.02 10.40
C LYS A 18 6.45 3.46 10.74
N TYR A 19 5.74 4.03 11.70
CA TYR A 19 6.15 5.30 12.31
C TYR A 19 7.16 5.04 13.43
N GLU A 20 8.39 5.46 13.19
CA GLU A 20 9.45 5.36 14.16
C GLU A 20 9.49 6.61 15.04
N LYS A 21 9.04 6.47 16.29
CA LYS A 21 8.90 7.60 17.23
C LYS A 21 10.24 8.28 17.54
N ASN A 22 11.31 7.50 17.73
CA ASN A 22 12.63 8.03 18.10
C ASN A 22 13.24 8.90 17.00
N SER A 23 13.19 8.46 15.75
CA SER A 23 13.70 9.21 14.59
C SER A 23 12.66 10.15 13.98
N LYS A 24 11.42 10.13 14.48
CA LYS A 24 10.27 10.92 13.98
C LYS A 24 10.09 10.82 12.46
N ARG A 25 10.18 9.61 11.90
CA ARG A 25 10.07 9.36 10.45
C ARG A 25 9.23 8.11 10.14
N ILE A 26 8.72 8.04 8.92
CA ILE A 26 8.13 6.82 8.36
C ILE A 26 9.24 5.99 7.73
N ILE A 27 9.28 4.72 8.07
CA ILE A 27 10.20 3.72 7.52
C ILE A 27 9.42 2.62 6.82
N THR A 28 10.04 2.02 5.79
CA THR A 28 9.49 0.86 5.09
C THR A 28 9.87 -0.43 5.81
N ILE A 29 9.23 -1.55 5.43
CA ILE A 29 9.55 -2.87 6.01
C ILE A 29 11.00 -3.27 5.71
N SER A 30 11.47 -3.04 4.49
CA SER A 30 12.86 -3.35 4.13
C SER A 30 13.86 -2.51 4.94
N GLU A 31 13.56 -1.23 5.20
CA GLU A 31 14.38 -0.39 6.07
C GLU A 31 14.38 -0.89 7.52
N GLN A 32 13.23 -1.34 8.02
CA GLN A 32 13.13 -1.92 9.36
C GLN A 32 13.96 -3.19 9.50
N LEU A 33 13.89 -4.08 8.52
CA LEU A 33 14.67 -5.33 8.52
C LEU A 33 16.18 -5.07 8.44
N ASN A 34 16.60 -4.04 7.71
CA ASN A 34 18.02 -3.67 7.58
C ASN A 34 18.61 -2.95 8.80
N LYS A 35 17.80 -2.52 9.78
CA LYS A 35 18.31 -1.79 10.94
C LYS A 35 19.29 -2.55 11.82
N GLY A 36 19.20 -3.85 11.86
CA GLY A 36 20.10 -4.70 12.66
C GLY A 36 21.22 -5.36 11.84
N ASN A 37 21.16 -5.27 10.51
CA ASN A 37 22.08 -5.96 9.64
C ASN A 37 22.15 -5.30 8.25
N LYS A 38 23.16 -4.45 8.05
CA LYS A 38 23.37 -3.74 6.77
C LYS A 38 23.69 -4.64 5.57
N LYS A 39 23.94 -5.92 5.80
CA LYS A 39 24.33 -6.89 4.77
C LYS A 39 23.15 -7.67 4.17
N LEU A 40 21.91 -7.48 4.63
CA LEU A 40 20.78 -8.19 4.08
C LEU A 40 20.50 -7.78 2.62
N ASN A 41 20.51 -8.77 1.74
CA ASN A 41 20.17 -8.58 0.34
C ASN A 41 18.66 -8.68 0.15
N LEU A 42 17.95 -7.56 0.43
CA LEU A 42 16.50 -7.49 0.39
C LEU A 42 16.00 -7.09 -0.98
N SER A 43 15.09 -7.89 -1.51
CA SER A 43 14.21 -7.55 -2.61
C SER A 43 12.78 -7.44 -2.10
N VAL A 44 11.95 -6.61 -2.73
CA VAL A 44 10.53 -6.50 -2.39
C VAL A 44 9.69 -6.90 -3.60
N LEU A 45 8.65 -7.72 -3.39
CA LEU A 45 7.69 -8.10 -4.41
C LEU A 45 6.34 -7.45 -4.07
N LYS A 46 5.80 -6.67 -4.99
CA LYS A 46 4.54 -5.94 -4.85
C LYS A 46 3.76 -5.95 -6.17
N GLY A 47 2.51 -5.57 -6.10
CA GLY A 47 1.62 -5.48 -7.26
C GLY A 47 0.30 -6.22 -7.04
N PRO A 48 -0.58 -6.23 -8.04
CA PRO A 48 -1.87 -6.91 -7.98
C PRO A 48 -1.64 -8.43 -7.97
N CYS A 49 -2.13 -9.10 -6.93
CA CYS A 49 -2.06 -10.55 -6.82
C CYS A 49 -3.16 -11.05 -5.88
N LEU A 50 -4.27 -11.48 -6.45
CA LEU A 50 -5.35 -12.15 -5.71
C LEU A 50 -5.02 -13.65 -5.64
N ALA A 51 -4.92 -14.19 -4.41
CA ALA A 51 -4.52 -15.58 -4.19
C ALA A 51 -5.42 -16.57 -4.95
N GLY A 52 -6.73 -16.33 -4.99
CA GLY A 52 -7.67 -17.19 -5.72
C GLY A 52 -7.47 -17.18 -7.24
N GLU A 53 -7.09 -16.03 -7.81
CA GLU A 53 -6.76 -15.94 -9.24
C GLU A 53 -5.44 -16.63 -9.55
N LEU A 54 -4.43 -16.41 -8.71
CA LEU A 54 -3.12 -17.06 -8.86
C LEU A 54 -3.25 -18.58 -8.77
N ALA A 55 -4.05 -19.11 -7.83
CA ALA A 55 -4.32 -20.54 -7.71
C ALA A 55 -4.98 -21.13 -8.96
N ARG A 56 -5.82 -20.35 -9.65
CA ARG A 56 -6.44 -20.73 -10.94
C ARG A 56 -5.56 -20.46 -12.15
N LYS A 57 -4.29 -20.07 -11.95
CA LYS A 57 -3.34 -19.71 -13.02
C LYS A 57 -3.82 -18.55 -13.91
N THR A 58 -4.63 -17.64 -13.37
CA THR A 58 -5.05 -16.43 -14.07
C THR A 58 -3.82 -15.54 -14.31
N LYS A 59 -3.70 -15.02 -15.54
CA LYS A 59 -2.55 -14.18 -15.93
C LYS A 59 -2.44 -12.97 -15.02
N SER A 60 -1.29 -12.82 -14.37
CA SER A 60 -0.99 -11.77 -13.41
C SER A 60 0.40 -11.20 -13.65
N SER A 61 0.60 -9.93 -13.30
CA SER A 61 1.92 -9.29 -13.35
C SER A 61 2.19 -8.56 -12.03
N VAL A 62 3.42 -8.70 -11.54
CA VAL A 62 3.91 -8.06 -10.31
C VAL A 62 5.26 -7.42 -10.53
N VAL A 63 5.74 -6.62 -9.59
CA VAL A 63 7.06 -5.99 -9.66
C VAL A 63 7.96 -6.47 -8.53
N ILE A 64 9.20 -6.86 -8.89
CA ILE A 64 10.28 -7.05 -7.95
C ILE A 64 11.18 -5.82 -7.99
N ALA A 65 11.40 -5.21 -6.81
CA ALA A 65 12.33 -4.11 -6.68
C ALA A 65 13.54 -4.50 -5.82
N ASN A 66 14.73 -4.18 -6.37
CA ASN A 66 16.01 -4.27 -5.68
C ASN A 66 16.95 -3.22 -6.27
N LYS A 67 17.81 -2.60 -5.46
CA LYS A 67 18.83 -1.65 -5.94
C LYS A 67 19.74 -2.30 -7.00
N ASN A 68 20.06 -3.58 -6.83
CA ASN A 68 20.76 -4.40 -7.82
C ASN A 68 19.75 -5.18 -8.69
N THR A 69 19.57 -4.73 -9.91
CA THR A 69 18.62 -5.38 -10.85
C THR A 69 19.01 -6.80 -11.24
N LYS A 70 20.29 -7.19 -11.17
CA LYS A 70 20.71 -8.57 -11.44
C LYS A 70 20.09 -9.53 -10.41
N ILE A 71 20.06 -9.13 -9.13
CA ILE A 71 19.44 -9.89 -8.05
C ILE A 71 17.92 -9.97 -8.25
N ALA A 72 17.27 -8.85 -8.55
CA ALA A 72 15.83 -8.85 -8.85
C ALA A 72 15.49 -9.82 -10.00
N LYS A 73 16.31 -9.81 -11.07
CA LYS A 73 16.13 -10.69 -12.22
C LYS A 73 16.38 -12.17 -11.88
N SER A 74 17.39 -12.49 -11.06
CA SER A 74 17.64 -13.89 -10.65
C SER A 74 16.46 -14.45 -9.84
N ILE A 75 15.93 -13.67 -8.88
CA ILE A 75 14.73 -14.06 -8.13
C ILE A 75 13.52 -14.19 -9.07
N GLY A 76 13.33 -13.23 -9.97
CA GLY A 76 12.22 -13.25 -10.91
C GLY A 76 12.22 -14.48 -11.82
N LYS A 77 13.39 -14.94 -12.28
CA LYS A 77 13.52 -16.18 -13.07
C LYS A 77 13.04 -17.42 -12.30
N LEU A 78 13.22 -17.46 -10.97
CA LEU A 78 12.81 -18.59 -10.14
C LEU A 78 11.29 -18.68 -9.93
N ILE A 79 10.56 -17.53 -9.96
CA ILE A 79 9.14 -17.48 -9.64
C ILE A 79 8.25 -17.11 -10.84
N SER A 80 8.84 -16.71 -11.97
CA SER A 80 8.09 -16.40 -13.20
C SER A 80 7.54 -17.66 -13.84
N THR A 81 6.30 -17.57 -14.35
CA THR A 81 5.64 -18.63 -15.10
C THR A 81 5.01 -18.08 -16.38
N ASN A 82 4.32 -18.91 -17.17
CA ASN A 82 3.55 -18.45 -18.33
C ASN A 82 2.37 -17.54 -17.96
N TYR A 83 1.85 -17.64 -16.73
CA TYR A 83 0.74 -16.85 -16.21
C TYR A 83 1.14 -15.84 -15.13
N TYR A 84 2.39 -15.86 -14.62
CA TYR A 84 2.88 -14.94 -13.60
C TYR A 84 4.13 -14.20 -14.09
N LYS A 85 3.94 -12.95 -14.52
CA LYS A 85 4.99 -12.13 -15.13
C LYS A 85 5.60 -11.17 -14.12
N ILE A 86 6.91 -10.91 -14.28
CA ILE A 86 7.67 -10.08 -13.35
C ILE A 86 8.22 -8.86 -14.07
N GLU A 87 7.85 -7.69 -13.58
CA GLU A 87 8.54 -6.43 -13.88
C GLU A 87 9.63 -6.15 -12.86
N TYR A 88 10.59 -5.30 -13.21
CA TYR A 88 11.74 -5.01 -12.36
C TYR A 88 11.89 -3.51 -12.10
N SER A 89 12.21 -3.14 -10.87
CA SER A 89 12.44 -1.77 -10.45
C SER A 89 13.70 -1.63 -9.60
N LYS A 90 14.37 -0.47 -9.70
CA LYS A 90 15.42 -0.07 -8.74
C LYS A 90 14.85 0.76 -7.58
N ASP A 91 13.61 1.20 -7.67
CA ASP A 91 12.96 2.06 -6.69
C ASP A 91 12.29 1.23 -5.58
N VAL A 92 13.09 0.58 -4.76
CA VAL A 92 12.62 -0.25 -3.63
C VAL A 92 11.68 0.55 -2.73
N ARG A 93 12.09 1.78 -2.36
CA ARG A 93 11.33 2.61 -1.44
C ARG A 93 9.98 3.04 -2.03
N GLY A 94 9.95 3.50 -3.29
CA GLY A 94 8.72 3.88 -3.96
C GLY A 94 7.74 2.71 -4.12
N VAL A 95 8.25 1.52 -4.45
CA VAL A 95 7.43 0.29 -4.56
C VAL A 95 6.80 -0.08 -3.22
N GLU A 96 7.53 0.01 -2.10
CA GLU A 96 6.98 -0.25 -0.77
C GLU A 96 5.97 0.82 -0.34
N ILE A 97 6.28 2.11 -0.55
CA ILE A 97 5.36 3.22 -0.24
C ILE A 97 4.05 3.07 -1.01
N CYS A 98 4.11 2.94 -2.34
CA CYS A 98 2.92 2.80 -3.18
C CYS A 98 2.05 1.62 -2.73
N SER A 99 2.66 0.45 -2.53
CA SER A 99 1.93 -0.78 -2.16
C SER A 99 1.29 -0.69 -0.77
N ALA A 100 1.83 0.12 0.13
CA ALA A 100 1.25 0.34 1.44
C ALA A 100 0.09 1.35 1.38
N ILE A 101 0.34 2.57 0.85
CA ILE A 101 -0.66 3.65 0.88
C ILE A 101 -1.88 3.37 -0.02
N LYS A 102 -1.75 2.54 -1.06
CA LYS A 102 -2.88 2.15 -1.91
C LYS A 102 -4.03 1.52 -1.11
N ASN A 103 -3.74 0.85 0.01
CA ASN A 103 -4.77 0.25 0.86
C ASN A 103 -5.62 1.33 1.56
N ILE A 104 -5.03 2.45 1.93
CA ILE A 104 -5.74 3.63 2.45
C ILE A 104 -6.63 4.22 1.34
N TYR A 105 -6.06 4.43 0.15
CA TYR A 105 -6.81 5.01 -0.97
C TYR A 105 -7.91 4.10 -1.48
N SER A 106 -7.75 2.77 -1.45
CA SER A 106 -8.84 1.87 -1.81
C SER A 106 -10.04 1.97 -0.86
N MET A 107 -9.83 2.28 0.43
CA MET A 107 -10.93 2.60 1.35
C MET A 107 -11.64 3.90 0.95
N ILE A 108 -10.88 4.92 0.55
CA ILE A 108 -11.45 6.22 0.16
C ILE A 108 -12.25 6.08 -1.13
N ILE A 109 -11.73 5.33 -2.11
CA ILE A 109 -12.42 5.05 -3.39
C ILE A 109 -13.71 4.27 -3.14
N GLY A 110 -13.65 3.26 -2.28
CA GLY A 110 -14.84 2.48 -1.89
C GLY A 110 -15.92 3.28 -1.16
N ALA A 111 -15.58 4.44 -0.60
CA ALA A 111 -16.55 5.35 0.02
C ALA A 111 -17.33 6.20 -1.00
N GLY A 112 -17.00 6.13 -2.29
CA GLY A 112 -17.77 6.80 -3.34
C GLY A 112 -19.17 6.20 -3.50
N GLU A 113 -20.18 7.05 -3.66
CA GLU A 113 -21.58 6.64 -3.75
C GLU A 113 -21.93 5.94 -5.06
N GLY A 114 -21.11 6.07 -6.09
CA GLY A 114 -21.29 5.46 -7.41
C GLY A 114 -20.02 5.51 -8.24
N LEU A 115 -20.07 4.95 -9.45
CA LEU A 115 -18.90 4.85 -10.33
C LEU A 115 -18.31 6.20 -10.70
N ASN A 116 -19.13 7.21 -11.00
CA ASN A 116 -18.64 8.55 -11.33
C ASN A 116 -17.87 9.18 -10.16
N THR A 117 -18.42 9.06 -8.96
CA THR A 117 -17.79 9.51 -7.71
C THR A 117 -16.50 8.76 -7.45
N SER A 118 -16.55 7.44 -7.52
CA SER A 118 -15.36 6.57 -7.31
C SER A 118 -14.27 6.86 -8.33
N SER A 119 -14.61 7.12 -9.59
CA SER A 119 -13.66 7.52 -10.65
C SER A 119 -12.95 8.83 -10.33
N SER A 120 -13.72 9.86 -9.91
CA SER A 120 -13.16 11.15 -9.50
C SER A 120 -12.22 11.02 -8.29
N ILE A 121 -12.62 10.23 -7.30
CA ILE A 121 -11.80 9.92 -6.12
C ILE A 121 -10.55 9.14 -6.55
N PHE A 122 -10.68 8.16 -7.44
CA PHE A 122 -9.55 7.38 -7.94
C PHE A 122 -8.50 8.27 -8.60
N ARG A 123 -8.92 9.15 -9.50
CA ARG A 123 -8.02 10.11 -10.15
C ARG A 123 -7.31 11.02 -9.12
N LYS A 124 -8.04 11.56 -8.14
CA LYS A 124 -7.45 12.38 -7.06
C LYS A 124 -6.50 11.56 -6.18
N SER A 125 -6.84 10.30 -5.90
CA SER A 125 -6.00 9.38 -5.13
C SER A 125 -4.64 9.17 -5.79
N ILE A 126 -4.58 9.00 -7.11
CA ILE A 126 -3.31 8.90 -7.84
C ILE A 126 -2.47 10.16 -7.66
N SER A 127 -3.07 11.35 -7.74
CA SER A 127 -2.34 12.63 -7.54
C SER A 127 -1.75 12.74 -6.12
N GLU A 128 -2.52 12.34 -5.10
CA GLU A 128 -2.02 12.32 -3.72
C GLU A 128 -0.95 11.25 -3.50
N MET A 129 -1.10 10.08 -4.12
CA MET A 129 -0.08 9.02 -4.09
C MET A 129 1.24 9.47 -4.72
N VAL A 130 1.20 10.22 -5.83
CA VAL A 130 2.38 10.83 -6.45
C VAL A 130 3.06 11.77 -5.46
N TYR A 131 2.29 12.68 -4.86
CA TYR A 131 2.84 13.61 -3.88
C TYR A 131 3.50 12.88 -2.69
N LEU A 132 2.80 11.91 -2.09
CA LEU A 132 3.31 11.16 -0.94
C LEU A 132 4.53 10.31 -1.29
N THR A 133 4.52 9.65 -2.44
CA THR A 133 5.65 8.82 -2.88
C THR A 133 6.91 9.68 -3.05
N LYS A 134 6.79 10.85 -3.68
CA LYS A 134 7.90 11.81 -3.80
C LYS A 134 8.34 12.36 -2.45
N PHE A 135 7.39 12.73 -1.59
CA PHE A 135 7.69 13.20 -0.23
C PHE A 135 8.52 12.17 0.55
N PHE A 136 8.18 10.90 0.42
CA PHE A 136 8.91 9.80 1.03
C PHE A 136 10.11 9.29 0.21
N LYS A 137 10.61 10.07 -0.77
CA LYS A 137 11.81 9.76 -1.56
C LYS A 137 11.69 8.55 -2.50
N GLY A 138 10.48 8.17 -2.89
CA GLY A 138 10.21 7.27 -4.02
C GLY A 138 10.07 8.04 -5.33
N LYS A 139 10.02 7.32 -6.45
CA LYS A 139 9.90 7.90 -7.79
C LYS A 139 8.44 8.00 -8.22
N GLU A 140 8.07 9.12 -8.82
CA GLU A 140 6.73 9.35 -9.36
C GLU A 140 6.27 8.24 -10.30
N LYS A 141 7.11 7.82 -11.26
CA LYS A 141 6.78 6.76 -12.21
C LYS A 141 6.36 5.44 -11.57
N THR A 142 6.81 5.17 -10.34
CA THR A 142 6.45 3.95 -9.60
C THR A 142 4.97 3.91 -9.24
N VAL A 143 4.34 5.09 -9.07
CA VAL A 143 2.91 5.20 -8.77
C VAL A 143 2.05 4.69 -9.93
N TYR A 144 2.47 4.95 -11.16
CA TYR A 144 1.75 4.54 -12.38
C TYR A 144 1.98 3.06 -12.76
N GLY A 145 2.91 2.38 -12.08
CA GLY A 145 3.19 0.97 -12.28
C GLY A 145 2.33 0.02 -11.45
N LEU A 146 2.72 -1.26 -11.47
CA LEU A 146 1.98 -2.35 -10.82
C LEU A 146 1.86 -2.18 -9.29
N ALA A 147 2.88 -1.64 -8.62
CA ALA A 147 2.86 -1.44 -7.16
C ALA A 147 1.94 -0.30 -6.69
N GLY A 148 1.61 0.63 -7.58
CA GLY A 148 0.72 1.77 -7.32
C GLY A 148 -0.63 1.60 -7.99
N LEU A 149 -0.77 2.14 -9.20
CA LEU A 149 -2.02 2.18 -9.96
C LEU A 149 -2.62 0.79 -10.18
N GLY A 150 -1.81 -0.20 -10.60
CA GLY A 150 -2.30 -1.55 -10.87
C GLY A 150 -2.87 -2.22 -9.62
N ASP A 151 -2.15 -2.19 -8.50
CA ASP A 151 -2.61 -2.80 -7.23
C ASP A 151 -3.75 -1.97 -6.58
N LEU A 152 -3.79 -0.65 -6.80
CA LEU A 152 -4.90 0.19 -6.37
C LEU A 152 -6.18 -0.16 -7.10
N TYR A 153 -6.14 -0.35 -8.43
CA TYR A 153 -7.29 -0.74 -9.23
C TYR A 153 -7.95 -2.02 -8.68
N VAL A 154 -7.16 -3.10 -8.55
CA VAL A 154 -7.66 -4.39 -8.04
C VAL A 154 -8.23 -4.26 -6.63
N SER A 155 -7.58 -3.48 -5.78
CA SER A 155 -8.02 -3.29 -4.38
C SER A 155 -9.28 -2.42 -4.26
N ALA A 156 -9.49 -1.50 -5.20
CA ALA A 156 -10.67 -0.64 -5.22
C ALA A 156 -11.92 -1.37 -5.72
N VAL A 157 -11.76 -2.28 -6.70
CA VAL A 157 -12.90 -3.00 -7.31
C VAL A 157 -13.52 -4.04 -6.37
N GLY A 158 -12.74 -4.75 -5.54
CA GLY A 158 -13.30 -5.86 -4.77
C GLY A 158 -12.59 -6.19 -3.45
N GLY A 159 -11.66 -5.35 -3.00
CA GLY A 159 -10.87 -5.62 -1.80
C GLY A 159 -11.59 -5.31 -0.49
N ARG A 160 -11.13 -5.94 0.62
CA ARG A 160 -11.66 -5.68 1.98
C ARG A 160 -11.58 -4.21 2.37
N ASN A 161 -10.52 -3.50 1.95
CA ASN A 161 -10.36 -2.07 2.17
C ASN A 161 -11.46 -1.26 1.47
N SER A 162 -11.77 -1.56 0.21
CA SER A 162 -12.87 -0.91 -0.52
C SER A 162 -14.22 -1.20 0.12
N LYS A 163 -14.47 -2.45 0.54
CA LYS A 163 -15.72 -2.85 1.21
C LYS A 163 -15.97 -2.07 2.50
N ILE A 164 -14.97 -1.95 3.39
CA ILE A 164 -15.11 -1.13 4.61
C ILE A 164 -15.30 0.35 4.24
N GLY A 165 -14.61 0.83 3.19
CA GLY A 165 -14.80 2.17 2.65
C GLY A 165 -16.25 2.46 2.29
N GLY A 166 -16.94 1.53 1.64
CA GLY A 166 -18.35 1.64 1.30
C GLY A 166 -19.25 1.85 2.53
N TYR A 167 -18.96 1.19 3.65
CA TYR A 167 -19.68 1.45 4.90
C TYR A 167 -19.36 2.83 5.49
N LEU A 168 -18.10 3.29 5.36
CA LEU A 168 -17.74 4.64 5.79
C LEU A 168 -18.48 5.71 4.95
N GLY A 169 -18.58 5.51 3.63
CA GLY A 169 -19.35 6.37 2.73
C GLY A 169 -20.83 6.45 3.09
N LYS A 170 -21.43 5.34 3.55
CA LYS A 170 -22.80 5.28 4.09
C LYS A 170 -22.96 5.92 5.48
N GLY A 171 -21.93 6.60 5.99
CA GLY A 171 -21.98 7.34 7.25
C GLY A 171 -21.71 6.52 8.52
N PHE A 172 -21.30 5.25 8.41
CA PHE A 172 -20.84 4.51 9.58
C PHE A 172 -19.46 5.01 10.03
N THR A 173 -19.21 5.01 11.35
CA THR A 173 -17.83 5.16 11.86
C THR A 173 -17.07 3.86 11.66
N TYR A 174 -15.72 3.93 11.64
CA TYR A 174 -14.90 2.75 11.44
C TYR A 174 -15.21 1.62 12.44
N LYS A 175 -15.27 1.94 13.75
CA LYS A 175 -15.56 0.91 14.78
C LYS A 175 -16.93 0.27 14.56
N LYS A 176 -17.97 1.06 14.24
CA LYS A 176 -19.31 0.52 13.96
C LYS A 176 -19.32 -0.36 12.72
N ALA A 177 -18.71 0.09 11.62
CA ALA A 177 -18.62 -0.68 10.38
C ALA A 177 -17.85 -1.99 10.57
N LYS A 178 -16.69 -1.93 11.23
CA LYS A 178 -15.83 -3.09 11.50
C LYS A 178 -16.57 -4.14 12.33
N ASN A 179 -17.17 -3.73 13.46
CA ASN A 179 -17.82 -4.66 14.38
C ASN A 179 -19.11 -5.28 13.79
N LYS A 180 -19.90 -4.49 13.03
CA LYS A 180 -21.18 -4.96 12.50
C LYS A 180 -21.04 -5.82 11.23
N PHE A 181 -20.12 -5.45 10.32
CA PHE A 181 -20.09 -6.04 8.98
C PHE A 181 -18.83 -6.81 8.62
N MET A 182 -17.72 -6.57 9.34
CA MET A 182 -16.39 -7.11 8.97
C MET A 182 -15.59 -7.54 10.20
N ARG A 183 -16.24 -8.10 11.21
CA ARG A 183 -15.64 -8.42 12.52
C ARG A 183 -14.36 -9.26 12.40
N ASN A 184 -14.38 -10.25 11.54
CA ASN A 184 -13.28 -11.22 11.36
C ASN A 184 -12.29 -10.83 10.25
N ASP A 185 -12.53 -9.74 9.51
CA ASP A 185 -11.66 -9.32 8.42
C ASP A 185 -10.50 -8.47 8.94
N THR A 186 -9.29 -8.70 8.49
CA THR A 186 -8.18 -7.78 8.65
C THR A 186 -8.30 -6.64 7.64
N ILE A 187 -8.28 -5.39 8.11
CA ILE A 187 -8.38 -4.20 7.28
C ILE A 187 -7.03 -3.48 7.26
N GLU A 188 -6.15 -3.92 6.38
CA GLU A 188 -4.77 -3.45 6.28
C GLU A 188 -4.65 -1.93 6.12
N GLY A 189 -5.58 -1.31 5.36
CA GLY A 189 -5.62 0.14 5.17
C GLY A 189 -5.92 0.90 6.46
N ALA A 190 -6.77 0.35 7.33
CA ALA A 190 -7.08 0.97 8.61
C ALA A 190 -5.93 0.81 9.62
N GLU A 191 -5.31 -0.37 9.68
CA GLU A 191 -4.13 -0.59 10.51
C GLU A 191 -3.00 0.36 10.13
N LEU A 192 -2.73 0.48 8.82
CA LEU A 192 -1.77 1.45 8.31
C LEU A 192 -2.18 2.89 8.64
N ALA A 193 -3.46 3.24 8.51
CA ALA A 193 -3.95 4.57 8.82
C ALA A 193 -3.69 4.94 10.29
N PHE A 194 -3.93 4.03 11.23
CA PHE A 194 -3.59 4.24 12.65
C PHE A 194 -2.08 4.45 12.85
N GLU A 195 -1.26 3.65 12.19
CA GLU A 195 0.20 3.70 12.32
C GLU A 195 0.79 5.01 11.79
N VAL A 196 0.32 5.49 10.62
CA VAL A 196 0.93 6.67 9.97
C VAL A 196 0.26 8.00 10.34
N ALA A 197 -0.95 7.99 10.89
CA ALA A 197 -1.70 9.21 11.22
C ALA A 197 -0.92 10.18 12.10
N PRO A 198 -0.22 9.76 13.19
CA PRO A 198 0.51 10.69 14.06
C PRO A 198 1.58 11.50 13.32
N TYR A 199 2.21 10.88 12.32
CA TYR A 199 3.21 11.54 11.49
C TYR A 199 2.57 12.42 10.41
N ILE A 200 1.68 11.83 9.59
CA ILE A 200 1.11 12.50 8.42
C ILE A 200 0.31 13.73 8.81
N LEU A 201 -0.56 13.63 9.82
CA LEU A 201 -1.38 14.76 10.27
C LEU A 201 -0.55 15.93 10.83
N LYS A 202 0.66 15.68 11.31
CA LYS A 202 1.54 16.72 11.88
C LYS A 202 2.53 17.29 10.86
N LYS A 203 3.01 16.48 9.91
CA LYS A 203 4.19 16.81 9.10
C LYS A 203 3.87 17.12 7.64
N ILE A 204 2.72 16.68 7.12
CA ILE A 204 2.38 16.86 5.71
C ILE A 204 1.32 17.94 5.54
N ASN A 205 1.50 18.76 4.51
CA ASN A 205 0.54 19.80 4.18
C ASN A 205 -0.81 19.20 3.79
N ASN A 206 -1.82 19.48 4.62
CA ASN A 206 -3.16 18.95 4.49
C ASN A 206 -3.84 19.30 3.14
N LYS A 207 -3.47 20.44 2.53
CA LYS A 207 -3.99 20.87 1.22
C LYS A 207 -3.50 20.00 0.06
N LYS A 208 -2.37 19.30 0.24
CA LYS A 208 -1.77 18.44 -0.81
C LYS A 208 -2.33 17.02 -0.83
N ILE A 209 -2.93 16.56 0.28
CA ILE A 209 -3.47 15.21 0.44
C ILE A 209 -4.83 15.21 1.18
N PRO A 210 -5.81 16.02 0.73
CA PRO A 210 -7.08 16.19 1.44
C PRO A 210 -7.86 14.89 1.63
N LEU A 211 -7.83 13.97 0.68
CA LEU A 211 -8.50 12.67 0.78
C LEU A 211 -7.91 11.82 1.91
N MET A 212 -6.59 11.66 1.93
CA MET A 212 -5.91 10.93 3.01
C MET A 212 -6.18 11.57 4.36
N ILE A 213 -6.08 12.89 4.49
CA ILE A 213 -6.33 13.60 5.75
C ILE A 213 -7.75 13.37 6.25
N GLY A 214 -8.74 13.38 5.35
CA GLY A 214 -10.15 13.09 5.68
C GLY A 214 -10.28 11.69 6.29
N LEU A 215 -9.73 10.68 5.65
CA LEU A 215 -9.79 9.31 6.14
C LEU A 215 -9.02 9.11 7.44
N LEU A 216 -7.78 9.62 7.54
CA LEU A 216 -6.97 9.50 8.77
C LEU A 216 -7.68 10.12 9.97
N LYS A 217 -8.32 11.30 9.82
CA LYS A 217 -9.13 11.92 10.87
C LYS A 217 -10.35 11.09 11.23
N ALA A 218 -11.05 10.53 10.24
CA ALA A 218 -12.24 9.70 10.48
C ALA A 218 -11.87 8.43 11.27
N ILE A 219 -10.81 7.72 10.87
CA ILE A 219 -10.36 6.48 11.51
C ILE A 219 -9.77 6.75 12.91
N SER A 220 -8.80 7.66 13.02
CA SER A 220 -8.09 7.91 14.28
C SER A 220 -8.98 8.48 15.38
N LYS A 221 -10.01 9.26 15.02
CA LYS A 221 -10.95 9.88 15.96
C LYS A 221 -12.30 9.15 15.99
N ASN A 222 -12.44 8.04 15.28
CA ASN A 222 -13.67 7.27 15.12
C ASN A 222 -14.90 8.16 14.75
N LYS A 223 -14.70 9.10 13.83
CA LYS A 223 -15.73 10.00 13.31
C LYS A 223 -16.28 9.50 11.96
N LYS A 224 -17.41 10.04 11.52
CA LYS A 224 -17.91 9.82 10.16
C LYS A 224 -16.89 10.37 9.14
N LEU A 225 -16.76 9.68 8.01
CA LEU A 225 -15.92 10.12 6.92
C LEU A 225 -16.55 11.32 6.24
N ASN A 226 -15.78 12.37 6.05
CA ASN A 226 -16.14 13.54 5.25
C ASN A 226 -15.06 13.75 4.19
N ILE A 227 -15.42 13.49 2.95
CA ILE A 227 -14.55 13.70 1.79
C ILE A 227 -14.87 15.05 1.19
N LYS A 228 -13.90 15.96 1.19
CA LYS A 228 -14.02 17.24 0.47
C LYS A 228 -13.74 17.00 -1.02
N TRP A 229 -14.74 17.33 -1.83
CA TRP A 229 -14.67 17.25 -3.31
C TRP A 229 -13.79 18.32 -3.93
#